data_31ed18321ccbbbf5e69dd5f898108259
#
_entry.id   31ed18321ccbbbf5e69dd5f898108259
#
_cell.length_a   1.000
_cell.length_b   1.000
_cell.length_c   1.000
_cell.angle_alpha   90.00
_cell.angle_beta   90.00
_cell.angle_gamma   90.00
#
_symmetry.space_group_name_H-M   'P 1'
#
loop_
_entity.id
_entity.type
_entity.pdbx_description
1 polymer ?
#
loop_
_entity_poly.entity_id
_entity_poly.type
_entity_poly.pdbx_seq_one_letter_code
_entity_poly.pdbx_strand_id
1 'polypeptide(L)'
;SLVGSEMCIRDRHYLSFKLLMKEDHFSSAVVVARTMLEIYVRCFYLEFIEQPKGTDVEMLITQPKDFASFFQMSTALDNFEDPDNGDFHKHFKQFTKQGKALYEKYSTFTHGRGELLNVLFKGKQPVCAYEDIESILLTLNGMLQVFAMQFLHMNANEALKKRLLDRMLKTEETFLNHGIGQPDYYSNL
;
A
#
# COMPACT_ATOMS: atom_id res chain seq x y z
N SER A 1 19.74 7.84 0.81
CA SER A 1 18.42 8.39 0.52
C SER A 1 17.39 7.62 1.33
N LEU A 2 16.40 8.29 1.84
CA LEU A 2 15.30 7.74 2.64
C LEU A 2 14.59 6.59 1.87
N VAL A 3 14.32 6.82 0.61
CA VAL A 3 13.69 5.87 -0.32
C VAL A 3 14.46 4.54 -0.43
N GLY A 4 15.79 4.57 -0.40
CA GLY A 4 16.61 3.37 -0.46
C GLY A 4 16.50 2.50 0.80
N SER A 5 16.50 3.11 1.98
CA SER A 5 16.35 2.39 3.26
C SER A 5 14.96 1.78 3.41
N GLU A 6 13.93 2.50 2.99
CA GLU A 6 12.55 2.06 3.06
C GLU A 6 12.23 0.96 2.04
N MET A 7 12.89 0.96 0.88
CA MET A 7 12.83 -0.17 -0.07
C MET A 7 13.33 -1.47 0.57
N CYS A 8 14.45 -1.44 1.30
CA CYS A 8 14.97 -2.63 1.98
C CYS A 8 14.01 -3.15 3.05
N ILE A 9 13.36 -2.26 3.83
CA ILE A 9 12.37 -2.63 4.84
C ILE A 9 11.16 -3.27 4.16
N ARG A 10 10.66 -2.65 3.10
CA ARG A 10 9.53 -3.15 2.32
C ARG A 10 9.80 -4.52 1.70
N ASP A 11 10.96 -4.72 1.11
CA ASP A 11 11.32 -6.01 0.50
C ASP A 11 11.34 -7.14 1.53
N ARG A 12 11.84 -6.87 2.75
CA ARG A 12 11.79 -7.83 3.85
C ARG A 12 10.35 -8.13 4.29
N HIS A 13 9.49 -7.12 4.40
CA HIS A 13 8.08 -7.31 4.71
C HIS A 13 7.35 -8.08 3.61
N TYR A 14 7.64 -7.82 2.34
CA TYR A 14 7.05 -8.57 1.24
C TYR A 14 7.45 -10.05 1.24
N LEU A 15 8.71 -10.35 1.51
CA LEU A 15 9.18 -11.74 1.66
C LEU A 15 8.51 -12.41 2.86
N SER A 16 8.38 -11.72 3.99
CA SER A 16 7.67 -12.22 5.17
C SER A 16 6.18 -12.45 4.88
N PHE A 17 5.53 -11.52 4.19
CA PHE A 17 4.15 -11.68 3.74
C PHE A 17 3.97 -12.94 2.87
N LYS A 18 4.83 -13.13 1.86
CA LYS A 18 4.79 -14.31 1.00
C LYS A 18 4.97 -15.62 1.78
N LEU A 19 5.89 -15.64 2.74
CA LEU A 19 6.13 -16.81 3.58
C LEU A 19 4.91 -17.12 4.43
N LEU A 20 4.33 -16.13 5.10
CA LEU A 20 3.12 -16.28 5.91
C LEU A 20 1.93 -16.78 5.09
N MET A 21 1.76 -16.26 3.87
CA MET A 21 0.73 -16.73 2.95
C MET A 21 0.92 -18.18 2.53
N LYS A 22 2.18 -18.59 2.27
CA LYS A 22 2.54 -19.95 1.89
C LYS A 22 2.26 -20.96 3.01
N GLU A 23 2.45 -20.54 4.25
CA GLU A 23 2.27 -21.39 5.45
C GLU A 23 0.86 -21.21 6.07
N ASP A 24 -0.11 -20.67 5.31
CA ASP A 24 -1.51 -20.46 5.71
C ASP A 24 -1.69 -19.55 6.95
N HIS A 25 -0.69 -18.72 7.26
CA HIS A 25 -0.76 -17.75 8.37
C HIS A 25 -1.41 -16.43 7.94
N PHE A 26 -2.63 -16.49 7.40
CA PHE A 26 -3.31 -15.35 6.77
C PHE A 26 -3.46 -14.14 7.68
N SER A 27 -3.88 -14.32 8.93
CA SER A 27 -4.04 -13.20 9.88
C SER A 27 -2.73 -12.44 10.10
N SER A 28 -1.61 -13.14 10.23
CA SER A 28 -0.28 -12.53 10.36
C SER A 28 0.16 -11.86 9.06
N ALA A 29 -0.15 -12.46 7.92
CA ALA A 29 0.12 -11.86 6.61
C ALA A 29 -0.61 -10.52 6.44
N VAL A 30 -1.88 -10.42 6.86
CA VAL A 30 -2.66 -9.17 6.82
C VAL A 30 -2.01 -8.07 7.68
N VAL A 31 -1.47 -8.41 8.86
CA VAL A 31 -0.74 -7.45 9.70
C VAL A 31 0.50 -6.90 8.98
N VAL A 32 1.26 -7.77 8.32
CA VAL A 32 2.43 -7.37 7.52
C VAL A 32 2.00 -6.51 6.33
N ALA A 33 0.94 -6.89 5.63
CA ALA A 33 0.37 -6.12 4.53
C ALA A 33 -0.02 -4.70 4.95
N ARG A 34 -0.67 -4.56 6.10
CA ARG A 34 -1.00 -3.24 6.67
C ARG A 34 0.25 -2.40 6.93
N THR A 35 1.28 -2.99 7.53
CA THR A 35 2.55 -2.28 7.77
C THR A 35 3.17 -1.79 6.46
N MET A 36 3.13 -2.61 5.41
CA MET A 36 3.60 -2.22 4.08
C MET A 36 2.81 -1.04 3.51
N LEU A 37 1.49 -1.04 3.71
CA LEU A 37 0.60 0.05 3.29
C LEU A 37 0.94 1.37 4.02
N GLU A 38 1.16 1.30 5.33
CA GLU A 38 1.55 2.46 6.14
C GLU A 38 2.90 3.03 5.69
N ILE A 39 3.89 2.18 5.46
CA ILE A 39 5.19 2.58 4.92
C ILE A 39 5.02 3.24 3.55
N TYR A 40 4.23 2.64 2.67
CA TYR A 40 3.98 3.17 1.33
C TYR A 40 3.44 4.60 1.35
N VAL A 41 2.34 4.84 2.07
CA VAL A 41 1.74 6.17 2.17
C VAL A 41 2.71 7.17 2.82
N ARG A 42 3.43 6.74 3.85
CA ARG A 42 4.40 7.58 4.56
C ARG A 42 5.54 8.03 3.65
N CYS A 43 6.10 7.14 2.84
CA CYS A 43 7.18 7.46 1.91
C CYS A 43 6.76 8.52 0.90
N PHE A 44 5.60 8.33 0.28
CA PHE A 44 5.08 9.31 -0.68
C PHE A 44 4.78 10.66 -0.02
N TYR A 45 4.23 10.63 1.19
CA TYR A 45 3.96 11.86 1.93
C TYR A 45 5.25 12.64 2.26
N LEU A 46 6.28 11.95 2.71
CA LEU A 46 7.57 12.58 3.01
C LEU A 46 8.22 13.16 1.75
N GLU A 47 8.19 12.42 0.65
CA GLU A 47 8.82 12.81 -0.60
C GLU A 47 8.10 13.97 -1.30
N PHE A 48 6.77 13.87 -1.43
CA PHE A 48 6.01 14.82 -2.25
C PHE A 48 5.36 15.96 -1.46
N ILE A 49 5.16 15.80 -0.15
CA ILE A 49 4.49 16.82 0.67
C ILE A 49 5.47 17.53 1.61
N GLU A 50 6.30 16.80 2.34
CA GLU A 50 7.14 17.39 3.38
C GLU A 50 8.49 17.87 2.85
N GLN A 51 9.15 17.09 2.01
CA GLN A 51 10.46 17.48 1.47
C GLN A 51 10.40 18.78 0.63
N PRO A 52 9.39 19.00 -0.24
CA PRO A 52 9.26 20.26 -0.98
C PRO A 52 9.00 21.48 -0.09
N LYS A 53 8.44 21.30 1.12
CA LYS A 53 8.26 22.37 2.10
C LYS A 53 9.56 22.74 2.82
N GLY A 54 10.63 21.99 2.62
CA GLY A 54 11.88 22.14 3.35
C GLY A 54 11.83 21.60 4.78
N THR A 55 10.87 20.71 5.07
CA THR A 55 10.78 20.05 6.38
C THR A 55 12.01 19.19 6.62
N ASP A 56 12.58 19.26 7.82
CA ASP A 56 13.61 18.32 8.25
C ASP A 56 12.98 16.93 8.47
N VAL A 57 13.11 16.10 7.46
CA VAL A 57 12.50 14.78 7.43
C VAL A 57 13.09 13.86 8.51
N GLU A 58 14.38 14.01 8.84
CA GLU A 58 15.02 13.24 9.90
C GLU A 58 14.42 13.60 11.27
N MET A 59 14.25 14.90 11.52
CA MET A 59 13.60 15.39 12.73
C MET A 59 12.15 14.89 12.84
N LEU A 60 11.40 14.92 11.72
CA LEU A 60 10.02 14.46 11.69
C LEU A 60 9.90 12.96 12.00
N ILE A 61 10.82 12.13 11.51
CA ILE A 61 10.83 10.69 11.76
C ILE A 61 11.20 10.37 13.22
N THR A 62 12.13 11.14 13.80
CA THR A 62 12.59 10.92 15.18
C THR A 62 11.63 11.48 16.22
N GLN A 63 10.74 12.38 15.85
CA GLN A 63 9.72 12.97 16.74
C GLN A 63 8.29 12.60 16.30
N PRO A 64 7.86 11.36 16.51
CA PRO A 64 6.61 10.82 15.95
C PRO A 64 5.33 11.53 16.43
N LYS A 65 5.39 12.40 17.45
CA LYS A 65 4.22 13.14 17.93
C LYS A 65 3.67 14.14 16.92
N ASP A 66 4.51 14.64 16.04
CA ASP A 66 4.15 15.65 15.04
C ASP A 66 3.86 15.03 13.67
N PHE A 67 3.92 13.71 13.58
CA PHE A 67 3.67 13.01 12.33
C PHE A 67 2.17 12.97 12.02
N ALA A 68 1.81 13.31 10.78
CA ALA A 68 0.45 13.20 10.32
C ALA A 68 -0.08 11.75 10.41
N SER A 69 -1.34 11.59 10.77
CA SER A 69 -1.97 10.26 10.76
C SER A 69 -2.04 9.68 9.34
N PHE A 70 -2.20 8.36 9.23
CA PHE A 70 -2.33 7.68 7.94
C PHE A 70 -3.39 8.34 7.03
N PHE A 71 -4.56 8.66 7.57
CA PHE A 71 -5.64 9.30 6.80
C PHE A 71 -5.34 10.74 6.39
N GLN A 72 -4.62 11.49 7.24
CA GLN A 72 -4.17 12.85 6.88
C GLN A 72 -3.16 12.81 5.76
N MET A 73 -2.17 11.91 5.83
CA MET A 73 -1.18 11.70 4.78
C MET A 73 -1.84 11.28 3.47
N SER A 74 -2.74 10.29 3.50
CA SER A 74 -3.46 9.82 2.32
C SER A 74 -4.31 10.92 1.68
N THR A 75 -4.97 11.75 2.49
CA THR A 75 -5.79 12.88 2.00
C THR A 75 -4.91 13.96 1.37
N ALA A 76 -3.75 14.26 1.97
CA ALA A 76 -2.82 15.22 1.39
C ALA A 76 -2.29 14.74 0.03
N LEU A 77 -1.98 13.45 -0.10
CA LEU A 77 -1.53 12.86 -1.35
C LEU A 77 -2.65 12.77 -2.41
N ASP A 78 -3.89 12.50 -1.99
CA ASP A 78 -5.04 12.47 -2.93
C ASP A 78 -5.36 13.84 -3.51
N ASN A 79 -5.04 14.91 -2.77
CA ASN A 79 -5.20 16.30 -3.20
C ASN A 79 -3.91 16.93 -3.73
N PHE A 80 -2.84 16.14 -3.89
CA PHE A 80 -1.58 16.63 -4.41
C PHE A 80 -1.72 16.94 -5.90
N GLU A 81 -1.28 18.15 -6.26
CA GLU A 81 -1.18 18.62 -7.63
C GLU A 81 0.18 19.30 -7.78
N ASP A 82 0.99 18.83 -8.71
CA ASP A 82 2.26 19.42 -9.05
C ASP A 82 2.16 20.02 -10.45
N PRO A 83 2.48 21.32 -10.63
CA PRO A 83 2.38 21.99 -11.94
C PRO A 83 3.22 21.33 -13.04
N ASP A 84 4.34 20.71 -12.66
CA ASP A 84 5.31 20.13 -13.59
C ASP A 84 5.13 18.61 -13.77
N ASN A 85 4.67 17.92 -12.73
CA ASN A 85 4.60 16.45 -12.70
C ASN A 85 3.17 15.90 -12.66
N GLY A 86 2.16 16.75 -12.58
CA GLY A 86 0.76 16.34 -12.53
C GLY A 86 0.32 15.88 -11.14
N ASP A 87 -0.69 15.01 -11.11
CA ASP A 87 -1.28 14.47 -9.89
C ASP A 87 -1.09 12.93 -9.81
N PHE A 88 -1.53 12.33 -8.73
CA PHE A 88 -1.53 10.88 -8.57
C PHE A 88 -2.80 10.21 -9.14
N HIS A 89 -3.59 10.88 -9.97
CA HIS A 89 -4.81 10.36 -10.61
C HIS A 89 -5.76 9.65 -9.64
N LYS A 90 -5.93 10.23 -8.44
CA LYS A 90 -6.74 9.67 -7.36
C LYS A 90 -6.27 8.31 -6.83
N HIS A 91 -5.01 7.93 -7.10
CA HIS A 91 -4.44 6.69 -6.60
C HIS A 91 -4.56 6.55 -5.08
N PHE A 92 -4.37 7.65 -4.34
CA PHE A 92 -4.43 7.66 -2.87
C PHE A 92 -5.84 7.76 -2.29
N LYS A 93 -6.87 8.01 -3.11
CA LYS A 93 -8.28 8.09 -2.67
C LYS A 93 -8.72 6.84 -1.91
N GLN A 94 -8.32 5.67 -2.37
CA GLN A 94 -8.62 4.38 -1.74
C GLN A 94 -8.12 4.26 -0.29
N PHE A 95 -7.12 5.04 0.10
CA PHE A 95 -6.52 5.05 1.44
C PHE A 95 -7.07 6.16 2.33
N THR A 96 -7.91 7.04 1.83
CA THR A 96 -8.59 8.08 2.62
C THR A 96 -9.77 7.50 3.41
N LYS A 97 -10.29 8.27 4.36
CA LYS A 97 -11.52 7.87 5.09
C LYS A 97 -12.72 7.67 4.17
N GLN A 98 -12.76 8.37 3.03
CA GLN A 98 -13.84 8.23 2.04
C GLN A 98 -13.70 6.95 1.20
N GLY A 99 -12.47 6.51 0.96
CA GLY A 99 -12.17 5.27 0.25
C GLY A 99 -12.46 4.00 1.04
N LYS A 100 -12.76 4.13 2.31
CA LYS A 100 -13.32 3.19 3.29
C LYS A 100 -12.64 1.84 3.51
N ALA A 101 -12.07 1.18 2.54
CA ALA A 101 -12.17 -0.26 2.66
C ALA A 101 -10.94 -0.97 3.24
N LEU A 102 -9.78 -0.78 2.65
CA LEU A 102 -8.67 -1.70 2.92
C LEU A 102 -7.99 -1.45 4.27
N TYR A 103 -7.73 -0.21 4.62
CA TYR A 103 -7.00 0.08 5.85
C TYR A 103 -7.79 -0.24 7.13
N GLU A 104 -9.10 0.06 7.15
CA GLU A 104 -9.96 -0.28 8.30
C GLU A 104 -10.13 -1.79 8.43
N LYS A 105 -10.26 -2.50 7.31
CA LYS A 105 -10.33 -3.95 7.28
C LYS A 105 -9.07 -4.59 7.85
N TYR A 106 -7.89 -4.11 7.44
CA TYR A 106 -6.61 -4.57 8.00
C TYR A 106 -6.44 -4.18 9.48
N SER A 107 -6.99 -3.04 9.89
CA SER A 107 -7.02 -2.61 11.30
C SER A 107 -7.72 -3.59 12.22
N THR A 108 -8.76 -4.27 11.76
CA THR A 108 -9.49 -5.26 12.55
C THR A 108 -8.58 -6.39 12.98
N PHE A 109 -7.71 -6.88 12.10
CA PHE A 109 -6.74 -7.94 12.40
C PHE A 109 -5.61 -7.47 13.32
N THR A 110 -5.21 -6.20 13.23
CA THR A 110 -4.05 -5.67 13.97
C THR A 110 -4.38 -5.30 15.40
N HIS A 111 -5.58 -4.78 15.64
CA HIS A 111 -5.95 -4.22 16.95
C HIS A 111 -6.83 -5.16 17.79
N GLY A 112 -7.02 -6.41 17.35
CA GLY A 112 -7.86 -7.37 18.09
C GLY A 112 -9.26 -6.82 18.38
N ARG A 113 -9.82 -6.01 17.46
CA ARG A 113 -11.15 -5.42 17.66
C ARG A 113 -12.18 -6.52 17.94
N GLY A 114 -13.23 -6.17 18.67
CA GLY A 114 -14.22 -7.10 19.19
C GLY A 114 -14.78 -8.12 18.20
N GLU A 115 -14.77 -7.80 16.90
CA GLU A 115 -15.18 -8.70 15.83
C GLU A 115 -14.25 -9.91 15.70
N LEU A 116 -12.93 -9.70 15.69
CA LEU A 116 -11.94 -10.79 15.66
C LEU A 116 -11.99 -11.63 16.96
N LEU A 117 -12.06 -10.95 18.11
CA LEU A 117 -12.21 -11.62 19.40
C LEU A 117 -13.51 -12.43 19.44
N ASN A 118 -14.63 -11.88 18.93
CA ASN A 118 -15.92 -12.58 18.90
C ASN A 118 -15.88 -13.83 18.00
N VAL A 119 -15.16 -13.79 16.89
CA VAL A 119 -14.93 -14.96 16.02
C VAL A 119 -14.13 -16.03 16.74
N LEU A 120 -13.05 -15.65 17.44
CA LEU A 120 -12.22 -16.55 18.23
C LEU A 120 -12.98 -17.12 19.42
N PHE A 121 -13.75 -16.30 20.16
CA PHE A 121 -14.60 -16.77 21.26
C PHE A 121 -15.67 -17.78 20.86
N LYS A 122 -16.18 -17.68 19.64
CA LYS A 122 -17.15 -18.64 19.09
C LYS A 122 -16.50 -19.91 18.56
N GLY A 123 -15.20 -20.10 18.77
CA GLY A 123 -14.46 -21.28 18.31
C GLY A 123 -14.34 -21.38 16.78
N LYS A 124 -14.62 -20.29 16.08
CA LYS A 124 -14.45 -20.21 14.63
C LYS A 124 -13.04 -19.67 14.34
N GLN A 125 -12.35 -20.34 13.44
CA GLN A 125 -11.12 -19.74 12.90
C GLN A 125 -11.48 -18.51 12.05
N PRO A 126 -10.74 -17.39 12.19
CA PRO A 126 -10.93 -16.26 11.31
C PRO A 126 -10.52 -16.69 9.89
N VAL A 127 -11.53 -16.97 9.07
CA VAL A 127 -11.33 -17.31 7.67
C VAL A 127 -11.33 -15.99 6.89
N CYS A 128 -10.20 -15.64 6.29
CA CYS A 128 -10.20 -14.61 5.25
C CYS A 128 -10.92 -15.20 4.03
N ALA A 129 -11.91 -14.49 3.51
CA ALA A 129 -12.52 -14.89 2.25
C ALA A 129 -11.46 -14.85 1.13
N TYR A 130 -11.60 -15.71 0.13
CA TYR A 130 -10.66 -15.75 -1.01
C TYR A 130 -10.54 -14.39 -1.68
N GLU A 131 -11.65 -13.69 -1.85
CA GLU A 131 -11.74 -12.34 -2.43
C GLU A 131 -10.94 -11.31 -1.61
N ASP A 132 -10.88 -11.47 -0.30
CA ASP A 132 -10.10 -10.62 0.58
C ASP A 132 -8.60 -10.81 0.37
N ILE A 133 -8.17 -12.05 0.23
CA ILE A 133 -6.77 -12.41 -0.04
C ILE A 133 -6.35 -11.88 -1.41
N GLU A 134 -7.19 -12.09 -2.42
CA GLU A 134 -6.96 -11.57 -3.78
C GLU A 134 -6.83 -10.05 -3.79
N SER A 135 -7.74 -9.34 -3.16
CA SER A 135 -7.71 -7.88 -3.02
C SER A 135 -6.43 -7.38 -2.35
N ILE A 136 -5.96 -8.08 -1.29
CA ILE A 136 -4.70 -7.76 -0.62
C ILE A 136 -3.51 -7.95 -1.57
N LEU A 137 -3.45 -9.06 -2.28
CA LEU A 137 -2.37 -9.37 -3.21
C LEU A 137 -2.31 -8.36 -4.35
N LEU A 138 -3.44 -8.01 -4.94
CA LEU A 138 -3.54 -6.99 -5.99
C LEU A 138 -3.08 -5.63 -5.51
N THR A 139 -3.54 -5.21 -4.32
CA THR A 139 -3.14 -3.92 -3.72
C THR A 139 -1.64 -3.88 -3.47
N LEU A 140 -1.06 -4.91 -2.84
CA LEU A 140 0.37 -4.96 -2.56
C LEU A 140 1.19 -4.99 -3.85
N ASN A 141 0.75 -5.74 -4.86
CA ASN A 141 1.43 -5.78 -6.15
C ASN A 141 1.43 -4.40 -6.83
N GLY A 142 0.28 -3.72 -6.87
CA GLY A 142 0.17 -2.36 -7.41
C GLY A 142 1.07 -1.36 -6.68
N MET A 143 1.07 -1.40 -5.35
CA MET A 143 1.96 -0.56 -4.54
C MET A 143 3.45 -0.80 -4.85
N LEU A 144 3.86 -2.08 -4.96
CA LEU A 144 5.24 -2.43 -5.29
C LEU A 144 5.65 -1.91 -6.67
N GLN A 145 4.75 -1.98 -7.64
CA GLN A 145 4.98 -1.47 -8.99
C GLN A 145 5.15 0.04 -9.01
N VAL A 146 4.23 0.79 -8.38
CA VAL A 146 4.31 2.26 -8.29
C VAL A 146 5.58 2.69 -7.56
N PHE A 147 5.95 2.01 -6.49
CA PHE A 147 7.19 2.28 -5.75
C PHE A 147 8.45 2.04 -6.61
N ALA A 148 8.47 0.94 -7.35
CA ALA A 148 9.58 0.63 -8.23
C ALA A 148 9.68 1.65 -9.38
N MET A 149 8.56 2.08 -9.94
CA MET A 149 8.52 3.15 -10.95
C MET A 149 9.10 4.45 -10.41
N GLN A 150 8.67 4.87 -9.21
CA GLN A 150 9.18 6.07 -8.57
C GLN A 150 10.68 6.00 -8.31
N PHE A 151 11.16 4.88 -7.77
CA PHE A 151 12.59 4.67 -7.54
C PHE A 151 13.42 4.76 -8.83
N LEU A 152 12.94 4.14 -9.91
CA LEU A 152 13.62 4.18 -11.21
C LEU A 152 13.58 5.57 -11.83
N HIS A 153 12.51 6.32 -11.60
CA HIS A 153 12.40 7.72 -12.02
C HIS A 153 13.46 8.58 -11.32
N MET A 154 13.55 8.50 -10.00
CA MET A 154 14.51 9.26 -9.20
C MET A 154 15.98 8.93 -9.53
N ASN A 155 16.26 7.71 -9.95
CA ASN A 155 17.60 7.29 -10.36
C ASN A 155 17.87 7.45 -11.87
N ALA A 156 16.98 8.12 -12.61
CA ALA A 156 17.09 8.36 -14.04
C ALA A 156 17.38 7.08 -14.88
N ASN A 157 16.85 5.94 -14.44
CA ASN A 157 17.09 4.67 -15.11
C ASN A 157 15.95 4.33 -16.10
N GLU A 158 15.91 5.03 -17.21
CA GLU A 158 14.85 4.91 -18.21
C GLU A 158 14.74 3.51 -18.82
N ALA A 159 15.85 2.79 -18.98
CA ALA A 159 15.84 1.44 -19.52
C ALA A 159 15.10 0.46 -18.61
N LEU A 160 15.38 0.49 -17.30
CA LEU A 160 14.70 -0.35 -16.32
C LEU A 160 13.24 0.09 -16.12
N LYS A 161 12.98 1.40 -16.16
CA LYS A 161 11.63 1.97 -16.08
C LYS A 161 10.75 1.45 -17.22
N LYS A 162 11.24 1.49 -18.47
CA LYS A 162 10.55 0.93 -19.63
C LYS A 162 10.27 -0.58 -19.45
N ARG A 163 11.27 -1.36 -19.05
CA ARG A 163 11.10 -2.81 -18.80
C ARG A 163 10.06 -3.10 -17.71
N LEU A 164 10.03 -2.29 -16.65
CA LEU A 164 9.03 -2.42 -15.60
C LEU A 164 7.62 -2.12 -16.13
N LEU A 165 7.48 -1.03 -16.88
CA LEU A 165 6.20 -0.66 -17.51
C LEU A 165 5.68 -1.77 -18.43
N ASP A 166 6.53 -2.33 -19.29
CA ASP A 166 6.17 -3.45 -20.15
C ASP A 166 5.68 -4.67 -19.36
N ARG A 167 6.29 -4.93 -18.18
CA ARG A 167 5.85 -6.01 -17.28
C ARG A 167 4.51 -5.71 -16.63
N MET A 168 4.30 -4.48 -16.18
CA MET A 168 3.04 -4.05 -15.58
C MET A 168 1.88 -4.25 -16.57
N LEU A 169 2.04 -3.78 -17.81
CA LEU A 169 1.04 -3.93 -18.87
C LEU A 169 0.72 -5.40 -19.17
N LYS A 170 1.74 -6.27 -19.23
CA LYS A 170 1.52 -7.71 -19.41
C LYS A 170 0.80 -8.36 -18.23
N THR A 171 1.10 -7.92 -17.01
CA THR A 171 0.43 -8.42 -15.82
C THR A 171 -1.04 -8.01 -15.81
N GLU A 172 -1.33 -6.76 -16.13
CA GLU A 172 -2.70 -6.24 -16.24
C GLU A 172 -3.49 -7.00 -17.32
N GLU A 173 -2.92 -7.19 -18.50
CA GLU A 173 -3.52 -7.99 -19.57
C GLU A 173 -3.84 -9.43 -19.12
N THR A 174 -2.94 -10.04 -18.35
CA THR A 174 -3.15 -11.36 -17.78
C THR A 174 -4.33 -11.39 -16.81
N PHE A 175 -4.44 -10.39 -15.93
CA PHE A 175 -5.55 -10.28 -14.98
C PHE A 175 -6.88 -10.07 -15.70
N LEU A 176 -6.94 -9.19 -16.69
CA LEU A 176 -8.14 -8.96 -17.50
C LEU A 176 -8.60 -10.22 -18.23
N ASN A 177 -7.67 -10.97 -18.81
CA ASN A 177 -7.96 -12.24 -19.49
C ASN A 177 -8.48 -13.34 -18.56
N HIS A 178 -8.17 -13.29 -17.28
CA HIS A 178 -8.68 -14.22 -16.27
C HIS A 178 -9.90 -13.68 -15.50
N GLY A 179 -10.48 -12.55 -15.91
CA GLY A 179 -11.62 -11.91 -15.25
C GLY A 179 -11.29 -11.28 -13.89
N ILE A 180 -10.01 -11.18 -13.57
CA ILE A 180 -9.53 -10.58 -12.31
C ILE A 180 -9.44 -9.06 -12.51
N GLY A 181 -10.08 -8.30 -11.62
CA GLY A 181 -10.00 -6.83 -11.66
C GLY A 181 -10.91 -6.16 -12.71
N GLN A 182 -12.06 -6.76 -13.05
CA GLN A 182 -13.05 -6.07 -13.88
C GLN A 182 -13.57 -4.80 -13.20
N PRO A 183 -13.87 -3.72 -13.99
CA PRO A 183 -14.28 -2.41 -13.45
C PRO A 183 -15.49 -2.45 -12.50
N ASP A 184 -16.36 -3.43 -12.63
CA ASP A 184 -17.52 -3.64 -11.76
C ASP A 184 -17.15 -3.96 -10.31
N TYR A 185 -15.91 -4.40 -10.08
CA TYR A 185 -15.38 -4.64 -8.73
C TYR A 185 -15.15 -3.32 -7.95
N TYR A 186 -14.87 -2.23 -8.66
CA TYR A 186 -14.63 -0.89 -8.07
C TYR A 186 -15.86 0.02 -8.07
N SER A 187 -16.89 -0.30 -8.87
CA SER A 187 -18.11 0.50 -8.96
C SER A 187 -19.08 0.29 -7.80
N ASN A 188 -18.90 -0.77 -7.01
CA ASN A 188 -19.73 -1.12 -5.85
C ASN A 188 -19.00 -0.95 -4.50
N LEU A 189 -17.81 -0.35 -4.50
CA LEU A 189 -17.05 0.07 -3.32
C LEU A 189 -17.15 1.57 -3.14
#